data_284ebb0499aa1fd574a555e60380c080
#
_entry.id   284ebb0499aa1fd574a555e60380c080
#
_cell.length_a   1.000
_cell.length_b   1.000
_cell.length_c   1.000
_cell.angle_alpha   90.00
_cell.angle_beta   90.00
_cell.angle_gamma   90.00
#
_symmetry.space_group_name_H-M   'P 1'
#
loop_
_entity.id
_entity.type
_entity.pdbx_description
1 polymer ?
#
loop_
_entity_poly.entity_id
_entity_poly.type
_entity_poly.pdbx_seq_one_letter_code
_entity_poly.pdbx_strand_id
1 'polypeptide(L)'
;NQVCVPDATLLPSGVERIHPLGSGDHVPERLRYTAVERSRDGNTYVYDIAVRDEDGTVVERWEGLTLHAVRRTDGAGPWVAPLLGPYLERTLEDVLDARIAVAVEPHGGQPAGSVTQRRGFTTDAAARALGTPVTVSHRPDGRPELPADRHLSMSAAHGLGVTLSAVSASEVACDIEAVSMRSEAEWQGLLGEHAPVARLVAKETGEAPDTAATRVWSAVECLQKAGIMAGAPLTVLPGRKEAWVEFAVGGIRIATFVTALRDALEPAVFAFLVHDTDRTEGRP
;
A
#
# COMPACT_ATOMS: atom_id res chain seq x y z
N ASN A 1 -13.05 12.96 3.85
CA ASN A 1 -13.19 12.43 2.46
C ASN A 1 -11.84 12.18 1.79
N GLN A 2 -10.82 13.01 2.02
CA GLN A 2 -9.47 12.79 1.47
C GLN A 2 -8.79 11.52 1.98
N VAL A 3 -9.20 10.99 3.13
CA VAL A 3 -8.63 9.73 3.65
C VAL A 3 -9.03 8.53 2.81
N CYS A 4 -10.24 8.53 2.25
CA CYS A 4 -10.75 7.38 1.47
C CYS A 4 -10.33 7.43 0.00
N VAL A 5 -10.25 8.63 -0.60
CA VAL A 5 -9.86 8.86 -2.01
C VAL A 5 -8.90 10.05 -2.04
N PRO A 6 -7.63 9.84 -1.66
CA PRO A 6 -6.71 10.94 -1.38
C PRO A 6 -6.24 11.70 -2.63
N ASP A 7 -6.36 11.10 -3.80
CA ASP A 7 -6.07 11.69 -5.11
C ASP A 7 -7.20 12.56 -5.67
N ALA A 8 -8.36 12.60 -4.99
CA ALA A 8 -9.52 13.32 -5.48
C ALA A 8 -10.05 14.37 -4.50
N THR A 9 -10.52 15.50 -5.03
CA THR A 9 -11.36 16.42 -4.28
C THR A 9 -12.80 15.93 -4.42
N LEU A 10 -13.37 15.44 -3.31
CA LEU A 10 -14.72 14.92 -3.27
C LEU A 10 -15.67 15.96 -2.71
N LEU A 11 -16.80 16.18 -3.37
CA LEU A 11 -17.91 17.01 -2.89
C LEU A 11 -19.14 16.14 -2.63
N PRO A 12 -19.83 16.33 -1.48
CA PRO A 12 -21.09 15.64 -1.22
C PRO A 12 -22.18 16.14 -2.13
N SER A 13 -22.97 15.21 -2.67
CA SER A 13 -24.15 15.51 -3.49
C SER A 13 -25.44 15.04 -2.86
N GLY A 14 -25.39 14.11 -1.91
CA GLY A 14 -26.57 13.61 -1.22
C GLY A 14 -26.22 12.64 -0.11
N VAL A 15 -27.20 12.31 0.70
CA VAL A 15 -27.17 11.25 1.70
C VAL A 15 -28.55 10.61 1.76
N GLU A 16 -28.61 9.29 1.82
CA GLU A 16 -29.89 8.57 1.90
C GLU A 16 -30.55 8.78 3.27
N ARG A 17 -29.76 8.63 4.34
CA ARG A 17 -30.26 8.75 5.70
C ARG A 17 -29.18 9.11 6.69
N ILE A 18 -29.54 9.95 7.66
CA ILE A 18 -28.70 10.28 8.83
C ILE A 18 -29.46 9.84 10.08
N HIS A 19 -28.79 9.04 10.91
CA HIS A 19 -29.31 8.60 12.20
C HIS A 19 -28.49 9.24 13.33
N PRO A 20 -28.97 10.31 13.95
CA PRO A 20 -28.40 10.80 15.20
C PRO A 20 -28.81 9.82 16.30
N LEU A 21 -27.84 9.15 16.92
CA LEU A 21 -28.08 8.13 17.97
C LEU A 21 -27.76 8.67 19.38
N GLY A 22 -27.09 9.81 19.46
CA GLY A 22 -26.78 10.48 20.71
C GLY A 22 -27.94 11.36 21.17
N SER A 23 -28.53 11.06 22.33
CA SER A 23 -29.59 11.84 22.98
C SER A 23 -29.13 12.48 24.28
N GLY A 24 -27.87 12.78 24.43
CA GLY A 24 -27.32 13.29 25.70
C GLY A 24 -26.71 14.70 25.56
N ASP A 25 -26.74 15.45 26.65
CA ASP A 25 -26.06 16.76 26.79
C ASP A 25 -24.52 16.64 26.77
N HIS A 26 -23.99 15.41 26.67
CA HIS A 26 -22.55 15.15 26.63
C HIS A 26 -22.05 15.12 25.20
N VAL A 27 -21.19 16.08 24.85
CA VAL A 27 -20.44 16.09 23.58
C VAL A 27 -19.12 15.37 23.84
N PRO A 28 -18.85 14.23 23.16
CA PRO A 28 -17.59 13.52 23.32
C PRO A 28 -16.40 14.39 22.90
N GLU A 29 -15.30 14.34 23.66
CA GLU A 29 -14.10 15.10 23.34
C GLU A 29 -13.40 14.57 22.07
N ARG A 30 -13.53 13.28 21.82
CA ARG A 30 -12.95 12.60 20.66
C ARG A 30 -13.97 11.75 19.95
N LEU A 31 -13.94 11.84 18.62
CA LEU A 31 -14.80 11.04 17.76
C LEU A 31 -13.93 10.20 16.80
N ARG A 32 -14.33 8.97 16.59
CA ARG A 32 -13.75 8.07 15.60
C ARG A 32 -14.72 7.87 14.44
N TYR A 33 -14.22 7.99 13.22
CA TYR A 33 -14.99 7.75 12.02
C TYR A 33 -14.59 6.42 11.41
N THR A 34 -15.58 5.63 11.03
CA THR A 34 -15.40 4.49 10.13
C THR A 34 -16.20 4.76 8.87
N ALA A 35 -15.54 4.79 7.72
CA ALA A 35 -16.20 4.94 6.43
C ALA A 35 -16.02 3.64 5.66
N VAL A 36 -17.15 3.08 5.20
CA VAL A 36 -17.16 1.86 4.39
C VAL A 36 -17.69 2.24 3.01
N GLU A 37 -16.91 1.99 1.96
CA GLU A 37 -17.35 2.19 0.59
C GLU A 37 -18.38 1.12 0.24
N ARG A 38 -19.60 1.57 -0.11
CA ARG A 38 -20.69 0.70 -0.53
C ARG A 38 -20.59 0.39 -2.03
N SER A 39 -20.28 1.43 -2.81
CA SER A 39 -20.14 1.33 -4.26
C SER A 39 -19.30 2.46 -4.84
N ARG A 40 -18.72 2.18 -6.00
CA ARG A 40 -18.01 3.15 -6.83
C ARG A 40 -18.47 3.00 -8.28
N ASP A 41 -18.83 4.12 -8.92
CA ASP A 41 -19.09 4.18 -10.35
C ASP A 41 -18.48 5.46 -10.94
N GLY A 42 -17.43 5.29 -11.73
CA GLY A 42 -16.65 6.39 -12.30
C GLY A 42 -16.15 7.37 -11.24
N ASN A 43 -16.68 8.58 -11.24
CA ASN A 43 -16.34 9.64 -10.29
C ASN A 43 -17.29 9.72 -9.08
N THR A 44 -18.24 8.80 -8.97
CA THR A 44 -19.22 8.76 -7.88
C THR A 44 -18.85 7.68 -6.88
N TYR A 45 -18.89 8.03 -5.61
CA TYR A 45 -18.59 7.16 -4.49
C TYR A 45 -19.72 7.20 -3.49
N VAL A 46 -20.14 6.05 -2.99
CA VAL A 46 -21.17 5.93 -1.96
C VAL A 46 -20.57 5.29 -0.71
N TYR A 47 -20.72 5.96 0.42
CA TYR A 47 -20.17 5.54 1.71
C TYR A 47 -21.25 5.40 2.76
N ASP A 48 -21.06 4.39 3.63
CA ASP A 48 -21.71 4.35 4.93
C ASP A 48 -20.69 4.80 5.99
N ILE A 49 -21.10 5.68 6.90
CA ILE A 49 -20.25 6.25 7.93
C ILE A 49 -20.83 5.91 9.29
N ALA A 50 -19.99 5.45 10.20
CA ALA A 50 -20.29 5.35 11.61
C ALA A 50 -19.36 6.27 12.40
N VAL A 51 -19.95 7.13 13.21
CA VAL A 51 -19.24 7.98 14.17
C VAL A 51 -19.37 7.35 15.55
N ARG A 52 -18.24 7.15 16.23
CA ARG A 52 -18.17 6.54 17.55
C ARG A 52 -17.52 7.47 18.54
N ASP A 53 -17.96 7.40 19.78
CA ASP A 53 -17.30 8.06 20.91
C ASP A 53 -16.04 7.30 21.37
N GLU A 54 -15.46 7.75 22.50
CA GLU A 54 -14.26 7.16 23.08
C GLU A 54 -14.48 5.73 23.58
N ASP A 55 -15.69 5.40 24.00
CA ASP A 55 -16.10 4.07 24.49
C ASP A 55 -16.45 3.12 23.34
N GLY A 56 -16.42 3.61 22.10
CA GLY A 56 -16.76 2.84 20.91
C GLY A 56 -18.27 2.77 20.61
N THR A 57 -19.11 3.49 21.37
CA THR A 57 -20.55 3.59 21.12
C THR A 57 -20.82 4.40 19.86
N VAL A 58 -21.70 3.91 19.00
CA VAL A 58 -22.10 4.65 17.79
C VAL A 58 -23.02 5.79 18.20
N VAL A 59 -22.57 7.02 17.99
CA VAL A 59 -23.33 8.25 18.29
C VAL A 59 -24.03 8.85 17.08
N GLU A 60 -23.56 8.49 15.88
CA GLU A 60 -24.18 8.92 14.62
C GLU A 60 -23.87 7.91 13.52
N ARG A 61 -24.80 7.71 12.60
CA ARG A 61 -24.63 6.88 11.42
C ARG A 61 -25.16 7.60 10.19
N TRP A 62 -24.39 7.54 9.11
CA TRP A 62 -24.80 8.05 7.79
C TRP A 62 -24.86 6.87 6.82
N GLU A 63 -25.97 6.74 6.13
CA GLU A 63 -26.18 5.71 5.13
C GLU A 63 -26.24 6.37 3.74
N GLY A 64 -25.51 5.83 2.78
CA GLY A 64 -25.52 6.25 1.40
C GLY A 64 -25.05 7.69 1.17
N LEU A 65 -23.99 8.14 1.88
CA LEU A 65 -23.35 9.41 1.57
C LEU A 65 -22.73 9.34 0.18
N THR A 66 -23.34 10.07 -0.77
CA THR A 66 -22.87 10.14 -2.15
C THR A 66 -21.92 11.32 -2.34
N LEU A 67 -20.73 11.00 -2.83
CA LEU A 67 -19.64 11.95 -3.10
C LEU A 67 -19.28 11.91 -4.58
N HIS A 68 -19.02 13.09 -5.17
CA HIS A 68 -18.50 13.21 -6.54
C HIS A 68 -17.08 13.74 -6.54
N ALA A 69 -16.19 13.09 -7.29
CA ALA A 69 -14.84 13.59 -7.55
C ALA A 69 -14.93 14.71 -8.61
N VAL A 70 -14.72 15.94 -8.16
CA VAL A 70 -14.74 17.14 -9.01
C VAL A 70 -13.33 17.48 -9.54
N ARG A 71 -12.28 16.93 -8.95
CA ARG A 71 -10.91 17.10 -9.36
C ARG A 71 -10.10 15.88 -8.95
N ARG A 72 -9.18 15.43 -9.80
CA ARG A 72 -8.16 14.43 -9.47
C ARG A 72 -6.76 14.99 -9.63
N THR A 73 -5.82 14.44 -8.87
CA THR A 73 -4.39 14.63 -9.05
C THR A 73 -3.81 13.41 -9.79
N ASP A 74 -2.62 13.59 -10.35
CA ASP A 74 -1.89 12.53 -11.07
C ASP A 74 -1.20 11.50 -10.17
N GLY A 75 -1.39 11.57 -8.86
CA GLY A 75 -0.72 10.69 -7.91
C GLY A 75 0.77 10.92 -7.72
N ALA A 76 1.36 11.92 -8.39
CA ALA A 76 2.82 12.15 -8.38
C ALA A 76 3.37 12.56 -6.99
N GLY A 77 2.53 13.03 -6.08
CA GLY A 77 2.95 13.51 -4.76
C GLY A 77 3.40 14.98 -4.75
N PRO A 78 4.14 15.47 -3.74
CA PRO A 78 4.60 14.69 -2.58
C PRO A 78 3.47 14.31 -1.62
N TRP A 79 3.45 13.05 -1.19
CA TRP A 79 2.42 12.49 -0.35
C TRP A 79 2.68 12.69 1.16
N VAL A 80 1.62 12.95 1.90
CA VAL A 80 1.61 12.67 3.34
C VAL A 80 1.49 11.16 3.51
N ALA A 81 2.44 10.52 4.19
CA ALA A 81 2.56 9.07 4.26
C ALA A 81 1.23 8.32 4.56
N PRO A 82 0.43 8.69 5.60
CA PRO A 82 -0.83 8.00 5.87
C PRO A 82 -1.90 8.10 4.78
N LEU A 83 -1.80 9.08 3.87
CA LEU A 83 -2.72 9.22 2.74
C LEU A 83 -2.28 8.39 1.52
N LEU A 84 -1.00 8.04 1.45
CA LEU A 84 -0.49 7.22 0.36
C LEU A 84 -1.02 5.79 0.42
N GLY A 85 -1.19 5.21 1.63
CA GLY A 85 -1.73 3.87 1.80
C GLY A 85 -3.06 3.64 1.06
N PRO A 86 -4.13 4.41 1.36
CA PRO A 86 -5.41 4.31 0.66
C PRO A 86 -5.34 4.57 -0.85
N TYR A 87 -4.42 5.40 -1.31
CA TYR A 87 -4.19 5.59 -2.75
C TYR A 87 -3.59 4.33 -3.39
N LEU A 88 -2.54 3.77 -2.80
CA LEU A 88 -1.90 2.53 -3.27
C LEU A 88 -2.90 1.37 -3.26
N GLU A 89 -3.69 1.21 -2.21
CA GLU A 89 -4.71 0.16 -2.11
C GLU A 89 -5.68 0.19 -3.29
N ARG A 90 -6.20 1.37 -3.65
CA ARG A 90 -7.13 1.54 -4.76
C ARG A 90 -6.49 1.27 -6.13
N THR A 91 -5.28 1.80 -6.32
CA THR A 91 -4.61 1.65 -7.61
C THR A 91 -4.07 0.24 -7.82
N LEU A 92 -3.66 -0.46 -6.76
CA LEU A 92 -3.24 -1.87 -6.81
C LEU A 92 -4.38 -2.80 -7.21
N GLU A 93 -5.64 -2.54 -6.77
CA GLU A 93 -6.79 -3.31 -7.22
C GLU A 93 -6.93 -3.25 -8.75
N ASP A 94 -6.73 -2.07 -9.35
CA ASP A 94 -6.79 -1.88 -10.79
C ASP A 94 -5.55 -2.46 -11.52
N VAL A 95 -4.37 -2.46 -10.88
CA VAL A 95 -3.10 -2.89 -11.49
C VAL A 95 -2.89 -4.40 -11.37
N LEU A 96 -3.06 -4.97 -10.18
CA LEU A 96 -2.78 -6.38 -9.89
C LEU A 96 -4.02 -7.28 -9.91
N ASP A 97 -5.23 -6.71 -10.06
CA ASP A 97 -6.50 -7.45 -9.94
C ASP A 97 -6.59 -8.19 -8.60
N ALA A 98 -6.11 -7.54 -7.53
CA ALA A 98 -6.03 -8.11 -6.19
C ALA A 98 -6.32 -7.06 -5.12
N ARG A 99 -7.03 -7.47 -4.07
CA ARG A 99 -7.30 -6.62 -2.91
C ARG A 99 -6.17 -6.74 -1.90
N ILE A 100 -5.46 -5.64 -1.71
CA ILE A 100 -4.37 -5.53 -0.75
C ILE A 100 -4.67 -4.34 0.14
N ALA A 101 -4.85 -4.57 1.43
CA ALA A 101 -4.93 -3.48 2.40
C ALA A 101 -3.52 -2.92 2.64
N VAL A 102 -3.35 -1.61 2.49
CA VAL A 102 -2.04 -0.96 2.53
C VAL A 102 -2.03 0.16 3.56
N ALA A 103 -0.99 0.19 4.38
CA ALA A 103 -0.69 1.34 5.24
C ALA A 103 0.74 1.81 5.02
N VAL A 104 0.93 3.13 5.04
CA VAL A 104 2.25 3.80 5.04
C VAL A 104 2.27 4.68 6.29
N GLU A 105 2.90 4.19 7.36
CA GLU A 105 2.87 4.85 8.67
C GLU A 105 4.21 5.51 9.00
N PRO A 106 4.22 6.81 9.32
CA PRO A 106 5.45 7.52 9.69
C PRO A 106 5.92 7.11 11.08
N HIS A 107 7.24 7.06 11.28
CA HIS A 107 7.86 6.76 12.58
C HIS A 107 7.83 7.96 13.56
N GLY A 108 7.25 9.11 13.16
CA GLY A 108 7.16 10.30 14.01
C GLY A 108 8.53 10.85 14.45
N GLY A 109 9.55 10.73 13.59
CA GLY A 109 10.92 11.15 13.89
C GLY A 109 11.69 10.17 14.81
N GLN A 110 11.10 9.04 15.18
CA GLN A 110 11.78 8.00 15.95
C GLN A 110 12.67 7.14 15.01
N PRO A 111 13.91 6.85 15.40
CA PRO A 111 14.75 5.97 14.60
C PRO A 111 14.23 4.54 14.66
N ALA A 112 14.18 3.86 13.51
CA ALA A 112 13.88 2.41 13.45
C ALA A 112 15.13 1.56 13.78
N GLY A 113 15.92 1.96 14.77
CA GLY A 113 17.24 1.43 15.06
C GLY A 113 17.25 0.00 15.62
N SER A 114 16.28 -0.35 16.45
CA SER A 114 16.22 -1.69 17.06
C SER A 114 15.19 -2.60 16.42
N VAL A 115 15.38 -3.91 16.53
CA VAL A 115 14.42 -4.92 16.09
C VAL A 115 13.08 -4.74 16.78
N THR A 116 13.09 -4.44 18.08
CA THR A 116 11.86 -4.22 18.88
C THR A 116 11.07 -3.01 18.37
N GLN A 117 11.75 -1.91 18.05
CA GLN A 117 11.09 -0.73 17.47
C GLN A 117 10.48 -1.03 16.10
N ARG A 118 11.24 -1.68 15.21
CA ARG A 118 10.70 -2.09 13.89
C ARG A 118 9.47 -2.99 14.02
N ARG A 119 9.48 -3.94 14.96
CA ARG A 119 8.31 -4.80 15.23
C ARG A 119 7.11 -4.01 15.74
N GLY A 120 7.33 -3.01 16.61
CA GLY A 120 6.28 -2.09 17.05
C GLY A 120 5.66 -1.35 15.86
N PHE A 121 6.48 -0.71 15.03
CA PHE A 121 6.01 -0.01 13.83
C PHE A 121 5.30 -0.94 12.84
N THR A 122 5.76 -2.20 12.70
CA THR A 122 5.06 -3.20 11.87
C THR A 122 3.66 -3.49 12.42
N THR A 123 3.52 -3.65 13.74
CA THR A 123 2.21 -3.90 14.38
C THR A 123 1.27 -2.71 14.19
N ASP A 124 1.75 -1.48 14.37
CA ASP A 124 0.96 -0.27 14.19
C ASP A 124 0.48 -0.10 12.74
N ALA A 125 1.39 -0.33 11.78
CA ALA A 125 1.06 -0.27 10.36
C ALA A 125 0.07 -1.37 9.94
N ALA A 126 0.21 -2.60 10.47
CA ALA A 126 -0.74 -3.68 10.21
C ALA A 126 -2.13 -3.37 10.80
N ALA A 127 -2.19 -2.83 12.02
CA ALA A 127 -3.44 -2.39 12.63
C ALA A 127 -4.13 -1.28 11.83
N ARG A 128 -3.33 -0.37 11.26
CA ARG A 128 -3.83 0.69 10.38
C ARG A 128 -4.40 0.12 9.08
N ALA A 129 -3.65 -0.77 8.41
CA ALA A 129 -4.10 -1.41 7.16
C ALA A 129 -5.43 -2.16 7.35
N LEU A 130 -5.57 -2.85 8.50
CA LEU A 130 -6.78 -3.62 8.82
C LEU A 130 -7.91 -2.77 9.43
N GLY A 131 -7.65 -1.52 9.83
CA GLY A 131 -8.62 -0.67 10.54
C GLY A 131 -8.98 -1.14 11.94
N THR A 132 -8.32 -2.17 12.47
CA THR A 132 -8.56 -2.77 13.78
C THR A 132 -7.25 -3.14 14.48
N PRO A 133 -7.18 -3.11 15.81
CA PRO A 133 -6.02 -3.61 16.53
C PRO A 133 -5.72 -5.07 16.17
N VAL A 134 -4.44 -5.39 16.04
CA VAL A 134 -3.97 -6.71 15.68
C VAL A 134 -2.66 -7.04 16.42
N THR A 135 -2.47 -8.31 16.73
CA THR A 135 -1.19 -8.81 17.22
C THR A 135 -0.39 -9.35 16.04
N VAL A 136 0.86 -8.90 15.89
CA VAL A 136 1.78 -9.40 14.88
C VAL A 136 2.85 -10.25 15.56
N SER A 137 2.96 -11.51 15.18
CA SER A 137 4.06 -12.38 15.53
C SER A 137 5.16 -12.32 14.45
N HIS A 138 6.32 -12.89 14.74
CA HIS A 138 7.43 -12.93 13.79
C HIS A 138 8.01 -14.34 13.74
N ARG A 139 8.18 -14.84 12.53
CA ARG A 139 8.85 -16.11 12.27
C ARG A 139 10.33 -16.07 12.69
N PRO A 140 11.01 -17.22 12.80
CA PRO A 140 12.45 -17.25 13.06
C PRO A 140 13.29 -16.50 12.00
N ASP A 141 12.84 -16.45 10.75
CA ASP A 141 13.45 -15.70 9.65
C ASP A 141 13.16 -14.18 9.70
N GLY A 142 12.36 -13.74 10.68
CA GLY A 142 12.00 -12.33 10.88
C GLY A 142 10.73 -11.87 10.15
N ARG A 143 10.11 -12.70 9.33
CA ARG A 143 8.84 -12.35 8.64
C ARG A 143 7.72 -12.12 9.63
N PRO A 144 6.93 -11.05 9.46
CA PRO A 144 5.74 -10.82 10.26
C PRO A 144 4.61 -11.77 9.86
N GLU A 145 3.82 -12.19 10.86
CA GLU A 145 2.65 -13.05 10.69
C GLU A 145 1.47 -12.54 11.49
N LEU A 146 0.30 -12.60 10.89
CA LEU A 146 -0.99 -12.41 11.56
C LEU A 146 -1.46 -13.70 12.23
N PRO A 147 -2.38 -13.63 13.21
CA PRO A 147 -3.01 -14.82 13.78
C PRO A 147 -3.62 -15.70 12.68
N ALA A 148 -3.40 -17.02 12.79
CA ALA A 148 -3.79 -17.99 11.76
C ALA A 148 -5.31 -18.03 11.48
N ASP A 149 -6.13 -17.71 12.48
CA ASP A 149 -7.59 -17.63 12.36
C ASP A 149 -8.08 -16.51 11.42
N ARG A 150 -7.22 -15.56 11.09
CA ARG A 150 -7.57 -14.49 10.14
C ARG A 150 -7.46 -14.89 8.67
N HIS A 151 -6.75 -15.97 8.35
CA HIS A 151 -6.52 -16.44 6.98
C HIS A 151 -6.00 -15.32 6.05
N LEU A 152 -5.08 -14.50 6.57
CA LEU A 152 -4.48 -13.38 5.86
C LEU A 152 -2.96 -13.51 5.85
N SER A 153 -2.37 -13.19 4.71
CA SER A 153 -0.93 -12.99 4.55
C SER A 153 -0.58 -11.53 4.80
N MET A 154 0.61 -11.27 5.35
CA MET A 154 1.12 -9.92 5.50
C MET A 154 2.61 -9.81 5.15
N SER A 155 3.01 -8.63 4.75
CA SER A 155 4.39 -8.23 4.58
C SER A 155 4.60 -6.81 5.09
N ALA A 156 5.83 -6.51 5.52
CA ALA A 156 6.21 -5.17 5.93
C ALA A 156 7.61 -4.81 5.46
N ALA A 157 7.83 -3.53 5.22
CA ALA A 157 9.12 -2.95 4.89
C ALA A 157 9.30 -1.61 5.60
N HIS A 158 10.55 -1.26 5.89
CA HIS A 158 10.92 -0.03 6.60
C HIS A 158 11.91 0.76 5.78
N GLY A 159 11.61 2.01 5.48
CA GLY A 159 12.48 2.91 4.73
C GLY A 159 12.00 4.36 4.83
N LEU A 160 12.85 5.33 4.59
CA LEU A 160 12.53 6.77 4.52
C LEU A 160 11.70 7.29 5.73
N GLY A 161 11.92 6.75 6.92
CA GLY A 161 11.20 7.15 8.13
C GLY A 161 9.75 6.68 8.22
N VAL A 162 9.36 5.70 7.38
CA VAL A 162 8.03 5.09 7.38
C VAL A 162 8.09 3.57 7.45
N THR A 163 6.98 2.95 7.80
CA THR A 163 6.71 1.52 7.64
C THR A 163 5.62 1.34 6.60
N LEU A 164 5.92 0.59 5.56
CA LEU A 164 4.96 0.05 4.61
C LEU A 164 4.44 -1.29 5.14
N SER A 165 3.13 -1.46 5.20
CA SER A 165 2.49 -2.75 5.49
C SER A 165 1.50 -3.09 4.38
N ALA A 166 1.52 -4.34 3.93
CA ALA A 166 0.60 -4.90 2.97
C ALA A 166 -0.05 -6.15 3.57
N VAL A 167 -1.37 -6.26 3.48
CA VAL A 167 -2.16 -7.39 3.99
C VAL A 167 -3.15 -7.84 2.92
N SER A 168 -3.23 -9.13 2.66
CA SER A 168 -4.12 -9.72 1.64
C SER A 168 -4.57 -11.11 2.02
N ALA A 169 -5.67 -11.59 1.41
CA ALA A 169 -6.07 -13.00 1.49
C ALA A 169 -5.12 -13.91 0.69
N SER A 170 -4.54 -13.40 -0.40
CA SER A 170 -3.49 -14.08 -1.16
C SER A 170 -2.12 -13.85 -0.54
N GLU A 171 -1.11 -14.66 -0.89
CA GLU A 171 0.25 -14.40 -0.46
C GLU A 171 0.74 -13.05 -0.98
N VAL A 172 1.28 -12.22 -0.08
CA VAL A 172 1.70 -10.86 -0.39
C VAL A 172 3.12 -10.59 0.09
N ALA A 173 3.89 -9.84 -0.71
CA ALA A 173 5.13 -9.22 -0.27
C ALA A 173 5.14 -7.74 -0.65
N CYS A 174 5.80 -6.91 0.16
CA CYS A 174 5.99 -5.50 -0.15
C CYS A 174 7.41 -5.04 0.20
N ASP A 175 7.84 -3.99 -0.51
CA ASP A 175 9.13 -3.36 -0.28
C ASP A 175 9.05 -1.84 -0.50
N ILE A 176 9.96 -1.10 0.16
CA ILE A 176 10.12 0.35 0.01
C ILE A 176 11.61 0.71 -0.03
N GLU A 177 12.02 1.38 -1.10
CA GLU A 177 13.41 1.78 -1.31
C GLU A 177 13.51 3.25 -1.74
N ALA A 178 14.51 3.96 -1.19
CA ALA A 178 14.87 5.29 -1.65
C ALA A 178 15.54 5.22 -3.03
N VAL A 179 15.17 6.12 -3.93
CA VAL A 179 15.88 6.29 -5.20
C VAL A 179 17.18 7.01 -4.91
N SER A 180 18.28 6.28 -4.87
CA SER A 180 19.61 6.80 -4.58
C SER A 180 20.51 6.71 -5.82
N MET A 181 21.30 7.76 -6.06
CA MET A 181 22.30 7.73 -7.12
C MET A 181 23.40 6.70 -6.81
N ARG A 182 23.66 5.82 -7.78
CA ARG A 182 24.72 4.81 -7.72
C ARG A 182 25.44 4.72 -9.06
N SER A 183 26.66 4.28 -9.05
CA SER A 183 27.40 3.97 -10.28
C SER A 183 26.80 2.75 -10.99
N GLU A 184 27.03 2.64 -12.30
CA GLU A 184 26.59 1.48 -13.09
C GLU A 184 27.16 0.17 -12.51
N ALA A 185 28.42 0.20 -12.02
CA ALA A 185 29.07 -0.96 -11.43
C ALA A 185 28.38 -1.41 -10.11
N GLU A 186 27.96 -0.47 -9.28
CA GLU A 186 27.21 -0.77 -8.06
C GLU A 186 25.85 -1.36 -8.40
N TRP A 187 25.11 -0.78 -9.36
CA TRP A 187 23.84 -1.35 -9.82
C TRP A 187 24.03 -2.73 -10.45
N GLN A 188 25.08 -2.92 -11.25
CA GLN A 188 25.38 -4.24 -11.81
C GLN A 188 25.67 -5.28 -10.69
N GLY A 189 26.35 -4.86 -9.62
CA GLY A 189 26.60 -5.73 -8.47
C GLY A 189 25.35 -6.09 -7.68
N LEU A 190 24.45 -5.13 -7.47
CA LEU A 190 23.19 -5.33 -6.74
C LEU A 190 22.17 -6.15 -7.54
N LEU A 191 22.00 -5.82 -8.81
CA LEU A 191 20.96 -6.42 -9.66
C LEU A 191 21.40 -7.74 -10.32
N GLY A 192 22.72 -7.96 -10.47
CA GLY A 192 23.22 -9.18 -11.10
C GLY A 192 22.61 -9.44 -12.48
N GLU A 193 21.92 -10.55 -12.61
CA GLU A 193 21.25 -10.98 -13.84
C GLU A 193 20.07 -10.08 -14.26
N HIS A 194 19.53 -9.30 -13.32
CA HIS A 194 18.40 -8.38 -13.57
C HIS A 194 18.82 -6.99 -14.06
N ALA A 195 20.12 -6.67 -14.13
CA ALA A 195 20.58 -5.38 -14.65
C ALA A 195 20.09 -5.04 -16.07
N PRO A 196 19.98 -6.01 -17.03
CA PRO A 196 19.35 -5.74 -18.34
C PRO A 196 17.89 -5.32 -18.24
N VAL A 197 17.14 -5.83 -17.24
CA VAL A 197 15.73 -5.49 -17.02
C VAL A 197 15.62 -4.02 -16.58
N ALA A 198 16.51 -3.54 -15.72
CA ALA A 198 16.54 -2.13 -15.32
C ALA A 198 16.80 -1.19 -16.52
N ARG A 199 17.71 -1.56 -17.41
CA ARG A 199 17.95 -0.79 -18.65
C ARG A 199 16.71 -0.79 -19.57
N LEU A 200 16.00 -1.91 -19.65
CA LEU A 200 14.74 -1.98 -20.41
C LEU A 200 13.69 -1.06 -19.80
N VAL A 201 13.48 -1.11 -18.48
CA VAL A 201 12.56 -0.21 -17.77
C VAL A 201 12.90 1.24 -18.06
N ALA A 202 14.16 1.66 -17.88
CA ALA A 202 14.59 3.04 -18.16
C ALA A 202 14.28 3.48 -19.59
N LYS A 203 14.49 2.58 -20.57
CA LYS A 203 14.21 2.84 -21.99
C LYS A 203 12.71 3.00 -22.27
N GLU A 204 11.88 2.13 -21.70
CA GLU A 204 10.44 2.10 -21.96
C GLU A 204 9.69 3.21 -21.22
N THR A 205 10.14 3.55 -20.02
CA THR A 205 9.48 4.57 -19.19
C THR A 205 10.01 5.97 -19.40
N GLY A 206 11.25 6.11 -19.89
CA GLY A 206 11.98 7.38 -19.94
C GLY A 206 12.48 7.86 -18.57
N GLU A 207 12.41 7.01 -17.53
CA GLU A 207 12.87 7.33 -16.19
C GLU A 207 14.41 7.35 -16.11
N ALA A 208 14.95 8.05 -15.09
CA ALA A 208 16.37 8.01 -14.79
C ALA A 208 16.84 6.57 -14.49
N PRO A 209 18.08 6.21 -14.87
CA PRO A 209 18.62 4.87 -14.64
C PRO A 209 18.52 4.39 -13.18
N ASP A 210 18.78 5.30 -12.22
CA ASP A 210 18.69 4.98 -10.79
C ASP A 210 17.24 4.63 -10.36
N THR A 211 16.24 5.34 -10.89
CA THR A 211 14.84 5.05 -10.63
C THR A 211 14.46 3.67 -11.17
N ALA A 212 14.79 3.38 -12.42
CA ALA A 212 14.52 2.09 -13.04
C ALA A 212 15.24 0.93 -12.33
N ALA A 213 16.48 1.15 -11.91
CA ALA A 213 17.26 0.17 -11.17
C ALA A 213 16.67 -0.10 -9.78
N THR A 214 16.22 0.97 -9.07
CA THR A 214 15.55 0.83 -7.77
C THR A 214 14.23 0.06 -7.90
N ARG A 215 13.45 0.26 -8.98
CA ARG A 215 12.23 -0.53 -9.23
C ARG A 215 12.53 -2.03 -9.34
N VAL A 216 13.56 -2.38 -10.10
CA VAL A 216 13.95 -3.78 -10.27
C VAL A 216 14.49 -4.36 -8.97
N TRP A 217 15.29 -3.60 -8.22
CA TRP A 217 15.76 -3.99 -6.90
C TRP A 217 14.61 -4.29 -5.94
N SER A 218 13.66 -3.36 -5.78
CA SER A 218 12.50 -3.55 -4.91
C SER A 218 11.62 -4.73 -5.36
N ALA A 219 11.50 -4.99 -6.67
CA ALA A 219 10.79 -6.16 -7.17
C ALA A 219 11.51 -7.48 -6.77
N VAL A 220 12.84 -7.52 -6.85
CA VAL A 220 13.64 -8.66 -6.41
C VAL A 220 13.53 -8.88 -4.89
N GLU A 221 13.54 -7.80 -4.09
CA GLU A 221 13.32 -7.89 -2.64
C GLU A 221 11.92 -8.47 -2.31
N CYS A 222 10.89 -8.11 -3.07
CA CYS A 222 9.56 -8.73 -2.92
C CYS A 222 9.59 -10.24 -3.22
N LEU A 223 10.32 -10.68 -4.26
CA LEU A 223 10.49 -12.11 -4.57
C LEU A 223 11.17 -12.85 -3.42
N GLN A 224 12.26 -12.30 -2.87
CA GLN A 224 12.97 -12.89 -1.74
C GLN A 224 12.06 -13.00 -0.50
N LYS A 225 11.29 -11.93 -0.19
CA LYS A 225 10.31 -11.93 0.89
C LYS A 225 9.21 -12.97 0.69
N ALA A 226 8.81 -13.25 -0.55
CA ALA A 226 7.88 -14.32 -0.88
C ALA A 226 8.52 -15.71 -0.92
N GLY A 227 9.83 -15.84 -0.66
CA GLY A 227 10.54 -17.12 -0.67
C GLY A 227 10.87 -17.63 -2.08
N ILE A 228 10.80 -16.77 -3.07
CA ILE A 228 11.13 -17.08 -4.46
C ILE A 228 12.61 -16.78 -4.69
N MET A 229 13.30 -17.63 -5.44
CA MET A 229 14.73 -17.44 -5.69
C MET A 229 14.99 -16.13 -6.42
N ALA A 230 15.97 -15.37 -5.96
CA ALA A 230 16.36 -14.08 -6.52
C ALA A 230 16.78 -14.15 -8.01
N GLY A 231 17.26 -15.30 -8.47
CA GLY A 231 17.63 -15.55 -9.87
C GLY A 231 16.46 -15.95 -10.79
N ALA A 232 15.19 -15.91 -10.31
CA ALA A 232 14.04 -16.18 -11.16
C ALA A 232 13.91 -15.10 -12.25
N PRO A 233 13.69 -15.45 -13.53
CA PRO A 233 13.68 -14.50 -14.63
C PRO A 233 12.55 -13.48 -14.50
N LEU A 234 12.90 -12.23 -14.27
CA LEU A 234 11.98 -11.10 -14.14
C LEU A 234 11.68 -10.54 -15.53
N THR A 235 10.41 -10.45 -15.89
CA THR A 235 9.95 -9.89 -17.17
C THR A 235 9.14 -8.64 -16.94
N VAL A 236 9.42 -7.56 -17.67
CA VAL A 236 8.60 -6.34 -17.67
C VAL A 236 7.33 -6.63 -18.47
N LEU A 237 6.17 -6.31 -17.88
CA LEU A 237 4.90 -6.44 -18.58
C LEU A 237 4.62 -5.18 -19.41
N PRO A 238 4.06 -5.35 -20.63
CA PRO A 238 3.71 -4.20 -21.46
C PRO A 238 2.49 -3.48 -20.89
N GLY A 239 2.46 -2.17 -21.07
CA GLY A 239 1.34 -1.33 -20.64
C GLY A 239 1.64 -0.65 -19.31
N ARG A 240 1.87 0.67 -19.40
CA ARG A 240 2.03 1.51 -18.21
C ARG A 240 0.66 2.02 -17.77
N LYS A 241 0.33 1.79 -16.52
CA LYS A 241 -0.80 2.46 -15.86
C LYS A 241 -0.24 3.59 -15.01
N GLU A 242 -0.24 4.80 -15.50
CA GLU A 242 0.26 6.00 -14.81
C GLU A 242 1.74 5.85 -14.39
N ALA A 243 2.04 5.96 -13.09
CA ALA A 243 3.39 5.82 -12.52
C ALA A 243 3.76 4.37 -12.16
N TRP A 244 2.91 3.37 -12.50
CA TRP A 244 3.15 1.97 -12.23
C TRP A 244 3.98 1.30 -13.32
N VAL A 245 4.89 0.42 -12.91
CA VAL A 245 5.59 -0.54 -13.77
C VAL A 245 5.34 -1.93 -13.20
N GLU A 246 4.91 -2.83 -14.07
CA GLU A 246 4.58 -4.20 -13.70
C GLU A 246 5.65 -5.18 -14.19
N PHE A 247 5.91 -6.17 -13.34
CA PHE A 247 6.80 -7.28 -13.65
C PHE A 247 6.06 -8.60 -13.46
N ALA A 248 6.56 -9.64 -14.12
CA ALA A 248 6.11 -11.01 -13.93
C ALA A 248 7.28 -11.97 -13.73
N VAL A 249 7.05 -12.99 -12.90
CA VAL A 249 7.89 -14.16 -12.73
C VAL A 249 6.98 -15.38 -12.73
N GLY A 250 6.94 -16.13 -13.83
CA GLY A 250 5.94 -17.20 -14.00
C GLY A 250 4.52 -16.64 -13.89
N GLY A 251 3.71 -17.19 -12.98
CA GLY A 251 2.35 -16.72 -12.69
C GLY A 251 2.23 -15.60 -11.67
N ILE A 252 3.35 -15.12 -11.15
CA ILE A 252 3.40 -14.09 -10.09
C ILE A 252 3.50 -12.72 -10.71
N ARG A 253 2.75 -11.75 -10.18
CA ARG A 253 2.79 -10.35 -10.61
C ARG A 253 3.36 -9.46 -9.53
N ILE A 254 4.18 -8.49 -9.94
CA ILE A 254 4.79 -7.49 -9.08
C ILE A 254 4.52 -6.12 -9.70
N ALA A 255 4.03 -5.19 -8.92
CA ALA A 255 3.83 -3.81 -9.35
C ALA A 255 4.73 -2.87 -8.53
N THR A 256 5.35 -1.90 -9.21
CA THR A 256 6.18 -0.89 -8.57
C THR A 256 5.68 0.51 -8.89
N PHE A 257 5.59 1.34 -7.86
CA PHE A 257 5.13 2.73 -7.93
C PHE A 257 6.23 3.66 -7.42
N VAL A 258 6.49 4.75 -8.13
CA VAL A 258 7.47 5.78 -7.73
C VAL A 258 6.76 7.05 -7.36
N THR A 259 7.06 7.58 -6.18
CA THR A 259 6.54 8.87 -5.74
C THR A 259 7.43 9.52 -4.68
N ALA A 260 7.16 10.79 -4.37
CA ALA A 260 7.81 11.50 -3.29
C ALA A 260 6.94 11.45 -2.01
N LEU A 261 7.57 11.29 -0.86
CA LEU A 261 6.98 11.56 0.44
C LEU A 261 7.33 12.98 0.87
N ARG A 262 6.39 13.66 1.55
CA ARG A 262 6.56 15.07 1.97
C ARG A 262 7.76 15.27 2.89
N ASP A 263 8.03 14.29 3.75
CA ASP A 263 9.07 14.36 4.78
C ASP A 263 10.35 13.59 4.38
N ALA A 264 10.45 13.12 3.13
CA ALA A 264 11.64 12.48 2.58
C ALA A 264 12.34 13.39 1.56
N LEU A 265 13.67 13.30 1.48
CA LEU A 265 14.47 14.08 0.54
C LEU A 265 14.46 13.45 -0.86
N GLU A 266 14.51 12.13 -0.92
CA GLU A 266 14.55 11.36 -2.16
C GLU A 266 13.17 10.79 -2.49
N PRO A 267 12.84 10.59 -3.78
CA PRO A 267 11.70 9.79 -4.18
C PRO A 267 11.83 8.34 -3.67
N ALA A 268 10.70 7.69 -3.49
CA ALA A 268 10.62 6.30 -3.06
C ALA A 268 10.02 5.41 -4.13
N VAL A 269 10.51 4.19 -4.24
CA VAL A 269 9.86 3.08 -4.92
C VAL A 269 9.10 2.27 -3.89
N PHE A 270 7.82 2.04 -4.14
CA PHE A 270 6.96 1.10 -3.41
C PHE A 270 6.72 -0.10 -4.33
N ALA A 271 7.00 -1.30 -3.85
CA ALA A 271 6.80 -2.53 -4.59
C ALA A 271 5.81 -3.44 -3.87
N PHE A 272 4.98 -4.14 -4.65
CA PHE A 272 3.98 -5.08 -4.15
C PHE A 272 3.96 -6.31 -5.05
N LEU A 273 4.02 -7.48 -4.42
CA LEU A 273 3.89 -8.78 -5.05
C LEU A 273 2.62 -9.43 -4.52
N VAL A 274 1.85 -10.02 -5.43
CA VAL A 274 0.73 -10.91 -5.09
C VAL A 274 0.89 -12.23 -5.82
N HIS A 275 0.74 -13.30 -5.08
CA HIS A 275 0.70 -14.65 -5.60
C HIS A 275 -0.64 -15.29 -5.24
N ASP A 276 -1.48 -15.51 -6.25
CA ASP A 276 -2.75 -16.21 -6.10
C ASP A 276 -2.51 -17.71 -6.29
N THR A 277 -2.35 -18.42 -5.18
CA THR A 277 -2.09 -19.87 -5.18
C THR A 277 -3.27 -20.67 -5.74
N ASP A 278 -4.50 -20.13 -5.67
CA ASP A 278 -5.71 -20.82 -6.15
C ASP A 278 -5.84 -20.80 -7.69
N ARG A 279 -5.19 -19.84 -8.37
CA ARG A 279 -5.21 -19.79 -9.85
C ARG A 279 -4.26 -20.77 -10.53
N THR A 280 -3.26 -21.29 -9.82
CA THR A 280 -2.26 -22.21 -10.39
C THR A 280 -2.69 -23.66 -10.43
N GLU A 281 -3.69 -24.08 -9.64
CA GLU A 281 -4.18 -25.47 -9.61
C GLU A 281 -5.39 -25.76 -10.52
N GLY A 282 -5.91 -24.76 -11.22
CA GLY A 282 -7.17 -24.84 -11.96
C GLY A 282 -7.10 -24.59 -13.47
N ARG A 283 -6.15 -25.20 -14.24
CA ARG A 283 -6.34 -25.41 -15.67
C ARG A 283 -5.64 -26.67 -16.17
N PRO A 284 -6.41 -27.71 -16.55
CA PRO A 284 -5.90 -28.76 -17.42
C PRO A 284 -5.73 -28.25 -18.87
#